data_0ad41a289fb779d521e3a2fb52a181b4
#
_entry.id   0ad41a289fb779d521e3a2fb52a181b4
#
_cell.length_a   1.000
_cell.length_b   1.000
_cell.length_c   1.000
_cell.angle_alpha   90.00
_cell.angle_beta   90.00
_cell.angle_gamma   90.00
#
_symmetry.space_group_name_H-M   'P 1'
#
loop_
_entity.id
_entity.type
_entity.pdbx_description
1 polymer ?
#
loop_
_entity_poly.entity_id
_entity_poly.type
_entity_poly.pdbx_seq_one_letter_code
_entity_poly.pdbx_strand_id
1 'polypeptide(L)' 'MTADKEPMFWASNPEWFRINAETDQFELTDKAPERARISFEAWKNSRSNSMDG' A
#
# COMPACT_ATOMS: atom_id res chain seq x y z
N MET A 1 19.47 6.24 1.70
CA MET A 1 19.14 6.09 1.72
C MET A 1 18.27 6.03 1.73
N THR A 2 17.85 5.78 1.64
CA THR A 2 17.12 5.70 1.72
C THR A 2 16.04 6.21 1.75
N ALA A 3 15.91 6.74 2.01
CA ALA A 3 14.91 7.48 2.17
C ALA A 3 13.96 7.39 1.19
N ASP A 4 14.27 7.06 0.33
CA ASP A 4 13.42 6.97 -0.61
C ASP A 4 12.46 6.12 -0.37
N LYS A 5 12.41 5.66 0.58
CA LYS A 5 11.53 4.88 0.79
C LYS A 5 10.35 5.44 1.09
N GLU A 6 9.39 5.55 0.48
CA GLU A 6 8.15 5.98 0.79
C GLU A 6 7.29 4.84 0.84
N PRO A 7 7.15 4.16 1.92
CA PRO A 7 6.35 2.98 2.06
C PRO A 7 4.89 3.24 1.79
N MET A 8 4.45 4.48 1.87
CA MET A 8 3.07 4.79 1.60
C MET A 8 2.90 5.50 0.28
N PHE A 9 3.77 5.23 -0.67
CA PHE A 9 3.66 5.88 -1.96
C PHE A 9 2.29 5.62 -2.58
N TRP A 10 1.76 4.43 -2.41
CA TRP A 10 0.46 4.08 -2.98
C TRP A 10 -0.64 4.94 -2.39
N ALA A 11 -0.43 5.48 -1.21
CA ALA A 11 -1.45 6.27 -0.56
C ALA A 11 -1.28 7.77 -0.81
N SER A 12 -0.33 8.13 -1.64
CA SER A 12 -0.11 9.55 -1.88
C SER A 12 -1.19 10.13 -2.79
N ASN A 13 -1.92 9.30 -3.49
CA ASN A 13 -2.97 9.79 -4.36
C ASN A 13 -4.27 9.11 -3.98
N PRO A 14 -5.29 9.85 -3.62
CA PRO A 14 -6.54 9.25 -3.15
C PRO A 14 -7.28 8.47 -4.22
N GLU A 15 -6.93 8.65 -5.49
CA GLU A 15 -7.62 7.91 -6.51
C GLU A 15 -6.98 6.56 -6.72
N TRP A 16 -5.84 6.31 -6.15
CA TRP A 16 -5.15 5.06 -6.33
C TRP A 16 -5.61 4.00 -5.35
N PHE A 17 -6.31 4.38 -4.30
CA PHE A 17 -6.70 3.41 -3.29
C PHE A 17 -8.07 3.72 -2.74
N ARG A 18 -8.62 2.76 -2.04
CA ARG A 18 -9.90 2.99 -1.39
C ARG A 18 -9.96 2.07 -0.20
N ILE A 19 -10.93 2.29 0.67
CA ILE A 19 -11.09 1.45 1.83
C ILE A 19 -12.26 0.53 1.61
N ASN A 20 -12.04 -0.76 1.81
CA ASN A 20 -13.11 -1.72 1.69
C ASN A 20 -13.85 -1.76 3.02
N ALA A 21 -15.10 -1.34 3.01
CA ALA A 21 -15.86 -1.25 4.25
C ALA A 21 -16.16 -2.61 4.84
N GLU A 22 -16.18 -3.63 4.03
CA GLU A 22 -16.47 -4.94 4.56
C GLU A 22 -15.30 -5.51 5.32
N THR A 23 -14.09 -5.32 4.84
CA THR A 23 -12.95 -5.88 5.50
C THR A 23 -12.17 -4.82 6.26
N ASP A 24 -12.54 -3.58 6.08
CA ASP A 24 -11.87 -2.50 6.77
C ASP A 24 -10.41 -2.45 6.37
N GLN A 25 -10.10 -2.75 5.13
CA GLN A 25 -8.75 -2.74 4.65
C GLN A 25 -8.62 -1.91 3.40
N PHE A 26 -7.41 -1.46 3.12
CA PHE A 26 -7.18 -0.67 1.94
C PHE A 26 -7.06 -1.57 0.73
N GLU A 27 -7.46 -1.07 -0.41
CA GLU A 27 -7.33 -1.79 -1.66
C GLU A 27 -6.93 -0.81 -2.72
N LEU A 28 -6.16 -1.25 -3.70
CA LEU A 28 -5.78 -0.38 -4.80
C LEU A 28 -6.83 -0.42 -5.88
N THR A 29 -6.93 0.68 -6.61
CA THR A 29 -7.90 0.76 -7.69
C THR A 29 -7.18 0.60 -9.02
N ASP A 30 -7.95 0.56 -10.10
CA ASP A 30 -7.37 0.44 -11.41
C ASP A 30 -6.55 1.64 -11.77
N LYS A 31 -6.72 2.74 -11.12
CA LYS A 31 -5.97 3.92 -11.45
C LYS A 31 -4.58 3.92 -10.88
N ALA A 32 -4.28 3.01 -10.00
CA ALA A 32 -2.97 2.95 -9.38
C ALA A 32 -1.95 2.44 -10.38
N PRO A 33 -0.83 3.13 -10.56
CA PRO A 33 0.19 2.65 -11.48
C PRO A 33 0.96 1.50 -10.88
N GLU A 34 1.80 0.89 -11.67
CA GLU A 34 2.53 -0.25 -11.20
C GLU A 34 3.40 0.09 -10.03
N ARG A 35 3.96 1.28 -9.99
CA ARG A 35 4.77 1.66 -8.87
C ARG A 35 3.95 1.66 -7.60
N ALA A 36 2.72 2.13 -7.66
CA ALA A 36 1.87 2.14 -6.48
C ALA A 36 1.55 0.73 -6.05
N ARG A 37 1.37 -0.18 -7.01
CA ARG A 37 1.11 -1.55 -6.64
C ARG A 37 2.28 -2.16 -5.93
N ILE A 38 3.48 -1.91 -6.40
CA ILE A 38 4.65 -2.44 -5.77
C ILE A 38 4.79 -1.90 -4.37
N SER A 39 4.54 -0.61 -4.21
CA SER A 39 4.63 0.00 -2.91
C SER A 39 3.59 -0.59 -1.96
N PHE A 40 2.40 -0.80 -2.46
CA PHE A 40 1.31 -1.33 -1.64
C PHE A 40 1.65 -2.73 -1.17
N GLU A 41 2.19 -3.56 -2.05
CA GLU A 41 2.52 -4.90 -1.67
C GLU A 41 3.66 -4.93 -0.67
N ALA A 42 4.63 -4.06 -0.84
CA ALA A 42 5.72 -4.00 0.12
C ALA A 42 5.19 -3.59 1.49
N TRP A 43 4.25 -2.66 1.49
CA TRP A 43 3.67 -2.21 2.75
C TRP A 43 2.90 -3.34 3.41
N LYS A 44 2.13 -4.10 2.65
CA LYS A 44 1.37 -5.20 3.21
C LYS A 44 2.31 -6.29 3.73
N ASN A 45 3.32 -6.60 2.99
CA ASN A 45 4.24 -7.62 3.40
C ASN A 45 4.97 -7.22 4.66
N SER A 46 5.31 -5.98 4.78
CA SER A 46 6.00 -5.51 5.95
C SER A 46 5.11 -5.64 7.16
N ARG A 47 3.85 -5.31 7.05
CA ARG A 47 2.97 -5.43 8.16
C ARG A 47 2.75 -6.87 8.56
N SER A 48 2.54 -7.72 7.57
CA SER A 48 2.30 -9.07 7.86
C SER A 48 3.48 -9.71 8.49
N ASN A 49 4.65 -9.32 8.08
CA ASN A 49 5.80 -9.91 8.60
C ASN A 49 6.01 -9.63 10.01
N SER A 50 5.62 -8.50 10.44
CA SER A 50 5.90 -8.16 11.78
C SER A 50 5.15 -8.98 12.73
N MET A 51 4.04 -9.56 12.37
CA MET A 51 3.36 -10.21 13.30
C MET A 51 3.92 -11.48 13.62
N ASP A 52 4.67 -11.98 12.82
CA ASP A 52 5.13 -13.16 13.13
C ASP A 52 5.90 -13.21 14.27
N GLY A 53 6.40 -12.23 14.62
CA GLY A 53 7.18 -12.20 15.76
C GLY A 53 6.67 -12.86 16.88
#